data_fa7c6200a88e0c058c355da4cc740272
#
_entry.id   fa7c6200a88e0c058c355da4cc740272
#
_cell.length_a   1.000
_cell.length_b   1.000
_cell.length_c   1.000
_cell.angle_alpha   90.00
_cell.angle_beta   90.00
_cell.angle_gamma   90.00
#
_symmetry.space_group_name_H-M   'P 1'
#
loop_
_entity.id
_entity.type
_entity.pdbx_description
1 polymer ?
#
loop_
_entity_poly.entity_id
_entity_poly.type
_entity_poly.pdbx_seq_one_letter_code
_entity_poly.pdbx_strand_id
1 'polypeptide(L)'
;MIIFPAIDIKDGCCVRLVKGDYATAHKVAEDPLATARAFEAAGAEWIHMVDLDGAKDAALVNKDIFIKVAKETGLKVEVGGGIRSMEAVEYYLSGGVSRVILGSAAVKNPAFAREAVAKYGERIAIGIDARNGMVAAEGWLDTSDVYFTELAAEMEKIGVKTIIFTDISRDGTLTGPNLAQLTELSGAVSCDIVASGGVSGIGDIIALRDAGLYGAIAGKALYTGDLDLAEAIAEGGKSRDLSRYFVKSELIPAIIQEASTGEVLMLAYMNEQSLRLTLETGRTWFWSRSRGELWNKGATSGHYQKIVSISGDCDDDTLLIRVEQTGAACHTGNHSCFFQPIAFRKFGR
;
A
#
# COMPACT_ATOMS: atom_id res chain seq x y z
N MET A 1 -6.80 -4.34 6.75
CA MET A 1 -6.09 -3.06 6.46
C MET A 1 -5.87 -2.31 7.76
N ILE A 2 -4.66 -1.77 7.98
CA ILE A 2 -4.29 -1.03 9.20
C ILE A 2 -4.68 0.45 9.03
N ILE A 3 -5.20 1.07 10.08
CA ILE A 3 -5.44 2.52 10.11
C ILE A 3 -4.33 3.18 10.92
N PHE A 4 -3.68 4.18 10.31
CA PHE A 4 -2.61 4.98 10.90
C PHE A 4 -3.15 6.39 11.21
N PRO A 5 -3.62 6.69 12.42
CA PRO A 5 -3.91 8.06 12.78
C PRO A 5 -2.63 8.89 12.71
N ALA A 6 -2.73 10.14 12.21
CA ALA A 6 -1.56 10.97 11.92
C ALA A 6 -1.44 12.16 12.85
N ILE A 7 -0.21 12.42 13.33
CA ILE A 7 0.18 13.62 14.04
C ILE A 7 1.35 14.29 13.32
N ASP A 8 1.14 15.49 12.81
CA ASP A 8 2.22 16.33 12.30
C ASP A 8 2.67 17.28 13.43
N ILE A 9 3.98 17.34 13.65
CA ILE A 9 4.58 18.18 14.69
C ILE A 9 5.27 19.38 14.06
N LYS A 10 4.91 20.56 14.54
CA LYS A 10 5.59 21.81 14.25
C LYS A 10 5.67 22.66 15.51
N ASP A 11 6.84 23.20 15.80
CA ASP A 11 7.10 24.02 17.01
C ASP A 11 6.62 23.30 18.31
N GLY A 12 6.78 21.95 18.35
CA GLY A 12 6.40 21.12 19.50
C GLY A 12 4.90 20.83 19.66
N CYS A 13 4.04 21.29 18.76
CA CYS A 13 2.58 21.13 18.81
C CYS A 13 2.06 20.29 17.65
N CYS A 14 0.86 19.70 17.81
CA CYS A 14 0.15 19.02 16.73
C CYS A 14 -0.46 20.06 15.79
N VAL A 15 -0.11 19.96 14.50
CA VAL A 15 -0.62 20.87 13.47
C VAL A 15 -1.16 20.10 12.27
N ARG A 16 -1.88 20.80 11.39
CA ARG A 16 -2.24 20.28 10.06
C ARG A 16 -1.90 21.32 9.00
N LEU A 17 -1.46 20.82 7.85
CA LEU A 17 -1.25 21.60 6.63
C LEU A 17 -2.34 21.28 5.60
N VAL A 18 -2.46 22.09 4.57
CA VAL A 18 -3.25 21.79 3.37
C VAL A 18 -2.28 21.75 2.20
N LYS A 19 -2.20 20.61 1.50
CA LYS A 19 -1.29 20.37 0.36
C LYS A 19 0.19 20.68 0.68
N GLY A 20 0.58 20.48 1.95
CA GLY A 20 1.93 20.74 2.43
C GLY A 20 2.33 22.21 2.54
N ASP A 21 1.40 23.14 2.35
CA ASP A 21 1.70 24.57 2.45
C ASP A 21 1.84 25.00 3.93
N TYR A 22 3.06 25.33 4.33
CA TYR A 22 3.39 25.77 5.68
C TYR A 22 2.66 27.06 6.09
N ALA A 23 2.23 27.89 5.12
CA ALA A 23 1.42 29.07 5.41
C ALA A 23 0.01 28.74 5.90
N THR A 24 -0.47 27.52 5.60
CA THR A 24 -1.78 27.01 6.05
C THR A 24 -1.72 26.30 7.40
N ALA A 25 -0.53 26.23 8.02
CA ALA A 25 -0.35 25.54 9.29
C ALA A 25 -1.30 26.08 10.35
N HIS A 26 -2.10 25.21 10.91
CA HIS A 26 -2.97 25.53 12.03
C HIS A 26 -2.88 24.45 13.10
N LYS A 27 -2.91 24.86 14.33
CA LYS A 27 -2.84 23.99 15.50
C LYS A 27 -4.14 23.22 15.66
N VAL A 28 -4.04 21.92 15.87
CA VAL A 28 -5.17 21.02 16.09
C VAL A 28 -5.18 20.43 17.49
N ALA A 29 -4.02 20.32 18.15
CA ALA A 29 -3.90 19.91 19.55
C ALA A 29 -2.60 20.47 20.16
N GLU A 30 -2.61 20.62 21.50
CA GLU A 30 -1.45 21.16 22.24
C GLU A 30 -0.41 20.08 22.52
N ASP A 31 -0.85 18.92 22.98
CA ASP A 31 0.00 17.85 23.52
C ASP A 31 -0.01 16.63 22.62
N PRO A 32 1.10 16.35 21.89
CA PRO A 32 1.24 15.17 21.05
C PRO A 32 1.06 13.85 21.81
N LEU A 33 1.55 13.76 23.07
CA LEU A 33 1.41 12.53 23.84
C LEU A 33 -0.03 12.28 24.26
N ALA A 34 -0.74 13.33 24.70
CA ALA A 34 -2.16 13.20 25.04
C ALA A 34 -2.99 12.80 23.82
N THR A 35 -2.68 13.36 22.64
CA THR A 35 -3.32 12.98 21.36
C THR A 35 -3.03 11.53 21.00
N ALA A 36 -1.78 11.07 21.11
CA ALA A 36 -1.41 9.69 20.86
C ALA A 36 -2.13 8.71 21.81
N ARG A 37 -2.24 9.04 23.10
CA ARG A 37 -3.00 8.24 24.08
C ARG A 37 -4.50 8.17 23.76
N ALA A 38 -5.08 9.25 23.22
CA ALA A 38 -6.47 9.23 22.76
C ALA A 38 -6.65 8.29 21.56
N PHE A 39 -5.70 8.25 20.61
CA PHE A 39 -5.70 7.31 19.51
C PHE A 39 -5.52 5.86 19.96
N GLU A 40 -4.62 5.62 20.93
CA GLU A 40 -4.45 4.31 21.55
C GLU A 40 -5.74 3.84 22.23
N ALA A 41 -6.39 4.71 22.98
CA ALA A 41 -7.67 4.41 23.65
C ALA A 41 -8.81 4.11 22.66
N ALA A 42 -8.76 4.68 21.45
CA ALA A 42 -9.68 4.37 20.35
C ALA A 42 -9.36 3.05 19.62
N GLY A 43 -8.29 2.34 20.03
CA GLY A 43 -7.90 1.04 19.50
C GLY A 43 -6.84 1.06 18.40
N ALA A 44 -6.18 2.18 18.15
CA ALA A 44 -5.06 2.22 17.21
C ALA A 44 -3.90 1.33 17.69
N GLU A 45 -3.30 0.58 16.75
CA GLU A 45 -2.05 -0.16 17.00
C GLU A 45 -0.82 0.58 16.51
N TRP A 46 -1.00 1.39 15.48
CA TRP A 46 0.04 2.20 14.85
C TRP A 46 -0.33 3.68 14.93
N ILE A 47 0.70 4.52 14.86
CA ILE A 47 0.57 5.96 14.69
C ILE A 47 1.61 6.46 13.68
N HIS A 48 1.16 7.30 12.75
CA HIS A 48 2.02 8.00 11.79
C HIS A 48 2.37 9.38 12.31
N MET A 49 3.66 9.68 12.44
CA MET A 49 4.12 10.96 12.97
C MET A 49 5.15 11.62 12.05
N VAL A 50 5.02 12.93 11.85
CA VAL A 50 5.90 13.69 10.94
C VAL A 50 6.49 14.89 11.68
N ASP A 51 7.83 15.05 11.60
CA ASP A 51 8.55 16.24 12.02
C ASP A 51 8.57 17.26 10.87
N LEU A 52 7.67 18.24 10.89
CA LEU A 52 7.59 19.28 9.86
C LEU A 52 8.77 20.27 9.94
N ASP A 53 9.28 20.53 11.13
CA ASP A 53 10.48 21.37 11.31
C ASP A 53 11.71 20.64 10.76
N GLY A 54 11.84 19.35 11.07
CA GLY A 54 12.90 18.49 10.52
C GLY A 54 12.83 18.35 9.01
N ALA A 55 11.63 18.24 8.44
CA ALA A 55 11.43 18.17 7.00
C ALA A 55 11.96 19.40 6.28
N LYS A 56 11.74 20.60 6.87
CA LYS A 56 12.17 21.89 6.34
C LYS A 56 13.67 22.13 6.54
N ASP A 57 14.16 21.99 7.78
CA ASP A 57 15.48 22.49 8.17
C ASP A 57 16.54 21.39 8.30
N ALA A 58 16.19 20.14 8.02
CA ALA A 58 17.08 18.96 8.16
C ALA A 58 17.61 18.72 9.58
N ALA A 59 17.00 19.35 10.59
CA ALA A 59 17.35 19.20 11.99
C ALA A 59 16.26 18.40 12.71
N LEU A 60 16.64 17.43 13.54
CA LEU A 60 15.69 16.61 14.32
C LEU A 60 15.19 17.40 15.55
N VAL A 61 14.46 18.48 15.31
CA VAL A 61 14.06 19.46 16.35
C VAL A 61 13.12 18.83 17.38
N ASN A 62 12.14 18.05 16.89
CA ASN A 62 11.10 17.47 17.74
C ASN A 62 11.37 16.00 18.13
N LYS A 63 12.59 15.49 17.92
CA LYS A 63 12.95 14.07 18.06
C LYS A 63 12.54 13.44 19.40
N ASP A 64 12.62 14.20 20.51
CA ASP A 64 12.32 13.70 21.84
C ASP A 64 10.81 13.44 22.04
N ILE A 65 9.96 14.15 21.31
CA ILE A 65 8.50 13.95 21.32
C ILE A 65 8.16 12.57 20.77
N PHE A 66 8.75 12.17 19.65
CA PHE A 66 8.51 10.86 19.01
C PHE A 66 8.98 9.71 19.91
N ILE A 67 10.17 9.86 20.51
CA ILE A 67 10.69 8.89 21.46
C ILE A 67 9.80 8.80 22.71
N LYS A 68 9.28 9.93 23.20
CA LYS A 68 8.36 9.94 24.33
C LYS A 68 7.06 9.19 24.01
N VAL A 69 6.46 9.45 22.85
CA VAL A 69 5.26 8.72 22.43
C VAL A 69 5.53 7.23 22.32
N ALA A 70 6.65 6.82 21.69
CA ALA A 70 7.01 5.43 21.54
C ALA A 70 7.24 4.68 22.87
N LYS A 71 7.70 5.41 23.92
CA LYS A 71 7.97 4.82 25.25
C LYS A 71 6.78 4.84 26.20
N GLU A 72 5.90 5.82 26.04
CA GLU A 72 4.81 6.09 26.99
C GLU A 72 3.43 5.66 26.49
N THR A 73 3.37 5.03 25.30
CA THR A 73 2.17 4.40 24.74
C THR A 73 2.51 2.98 24.28
N GLY A 74 1.49 2.13 24.04
CA GLY A 74 1.64 0.81 23.40
C GLY A 74 1.63 0.90 21.87
N LEU A 75 1.59 2.10 21.28
CA LEU A 75 1.53 2.31 19.85
C LEU A 75 2.86 1.97 19.16
N LYS A 76 2.77 1.31 18.02
CA LYS A 76 3.87 1.22 17.07
C LYS A 76 4.01 2.54 16.34
N VAL A 77 5.06 3.28 16.63
CA VAL A 77 5.31 4.60 16.04
C VAL A 77 6.07 4.46 14.73
N GLU A 78 5.55 5.04 13.64
CA GLU A 78 6.35 5.32 12.46
C GLU A 78 6.60 6.83 12.35
N VAL A 79 7.84 7.20 12.02
CA VAL A 79 8.26 8.61 11.99
C VAL A 79 8.91 8.98 10.67
N GLY A 80 8.49 10.13 10.13
CA GLY A 80 9.08 10.79 8.97
C GLY A 80 9.45 12.24 9.28
N GLY A 81 10.04 12.92 8.29
CA GLY A 81 10.44 14.32 8.41
C GLY A 81 11.92 14.52 8.72
N GLY A 82 12.70 14.92 7.71
CA GLY A 82 14.11 15.34 7.87
C GLY A 82 15.13 14.24 8.11
N ILE A 83 14.79 12.97 8.02
CA ILE A 83 15.71 11.85 8.26
C ILE A 83 16.60 11.65 7.04
N ARG A 84 17.91 12.01 7.17
CA ARG A 84 18.87 12.07 6.05
C ARG A 84 20.20 11.41 6.35
N SER A 85 20.34 10.74 7.50
CA SER A 85 21.57 10.05 7.88
C SER A 85 21.29 8.76 8.66
N MET A 86 22.28 7.84 8.67
CA MET A 86 22.21 6.59 9.42
C MET A 86 22.12 6.84 10.93
N GLU A 87 22.77 7.89 11.43
CA GLU A 87 22.73 8.28 12.84
C GLU A 87 21.31 8.69 13.25
N ALA A 88 20.57 9.40 12.39
CA ALA A 88 19.19 9.77 12.62
C ALA A 88 18.27 8.53 12.64
N VAL A 89 18.45 7.61 11.70
CA VAL A 89 17.73 6.32 11.67
C VAL A 89 17.99 5.54 12.95
N GLU A 90 19.25 5.40 13.35
CA GLU A 90 19.66 4.66 14.54
C GLU A 90 19.10 5.30 15.82
N TYR A 91 19.12 6.64 15.89
CA TYR A 91 18.57 7.37 17.03
C TYR A 91 17.10 7.03 17.27
N TYR A 92 16.25 7.09 16.22
CA TYR A 92 14.84 6.78 16.35
C TYR A 92 14.59 5.29 16.67
N LEU A 93 15.25 4.40 15.92
CA LEU A 93 15.04 2.97 16.08
C LEU A 93 15.52 2.44 17.43
N SER A 94 16.65 2.95 17.96
CA SER A 94 17.15 2.60 19.30
C SER A 94 16.31 3.25 20.41
N GLY A 95 15.68 4.38 20.12
CA GLY A 95 14.78 5.08 21.02
C GLY A 95 13.42 4.43 21.23
N GLY A 96 13.07 3.39 20.42
CA GLY A 96 11.82 2.64 20.53
C GLY A 96 10.83 2.89 19.39
N VAL A 97 11.14 3.77 18.43
CA VAL A 97 10.34 3.94 17.22
C VAL A 97 10.33 2.63 16.43
N SER A 98 9.17 2.22 15.95
CA SER A 98 8.98 0.94 15.27
C SER A 98 9.45 0.98 13.82
N ARG A 99 9.22 2.10 13.10
CA ARG A 99 9.54 2.26 11.69
C ARG A 99 9.97 3.69 11.38
N VAL A 100 10.99 3.84 10.54
CA VAL A 100 11.49 5.12 10.04
C VAL A 100 11.10 5.26 8.58
N ILE A 101 10.62 6.45 8.20
CA ILE A 101 10.17 6.76 6.85
C ILE A 101 11.22 7.66 6.17
N LEU A 102 11.77 7.18 5.07
CA LEU A 102 12.67 7.94 4.21
C LEU A 102 11.86 8.47 3.02
N GLY A 103 11.66 9.78 2.97
CA GLY A 103 11.01 10.48 1.85
C GLY A 103 12.04 10.98 0.83
N SER A 104 12.21 12.30 0.71
CA SER A 104 13.13 12.95 -0.24
C SER A 104 14.55 12.39 -0.22
N ALA A 105 15.00 11.86 0.91
CA ALA A 105 16.33 11.23 1.03
C ALA A 105 16.47 9.98 0.15
N ALA A 106 15.40 9.22 -0.05
CA ALA A 106 15.44 8.03 -0.91
C ALA A 106 15.64 8.40 -2.39
N VAL A 107 15.10 9.53 -2.83
CA VAL A 107 15.27 10.06 -4.19
C VAL A 107 16.67 10.64 -4.39
N LYS A 108 17.11 11.49 -3.45
CA LYS A 108 18.37 12.25 -3.57
C LYS A 108 19.61 11.42 -3.27
N ASN A 109 19.50 10.42 -2.41
CA ASN A 109 20.60 9.56 -2.00
C ASN A 109 20.15 8.08 -1.93
N PRO A 110 19.98 7.41 -3.08
CA PRO A 110 19.59 6.00 -3.11
C PRO A 110 20.57 5.06 -2.40
N ALA A 111 21.84 5.45 -2.28
CA ALA A 111 22.85 4.68 -1.54
C ALA A 111 22.54 4.63 -0.05
N PHE A 112 22.13 5.77 0.53
CA PHE A 112 21.67 5.85 1.92
C PHE A 112 20.41 4.98 2.15
N ALA A 113 19.43 5.07 1.26
CA ALA A 113 18.21 4.24 1.37
C ALA A 113 18.56 2.74 1.34
N ARG A 114 19.47 2.34 0.43
CA ARG A 114 19.95 0.95 0.33
C ARG A 114 20.66 0.50 1.60
N GLU A 115 21.54 1.32 2.16
CA GLU A 115 22.24 1.03 3.42
C GLU A 115 21.26 0.86 4.58
N ALA A 116 20.30 1.78 4.73
CA ALA A 116 19.29 1.75 5.78
C ALA A 116 18.41 0.49 5.68
N VAL A 117 17.95 0.15 4.47
CA VAL A 117 17.15 -1.05 4.21
C VAL A 117 17.95 -2.33 4.49
N ALA A 118 19.21 -2.39 4.04
CA ALA A 118 20.08 -3.53 4.28
C ALA A 118 20.34 -3.79 5.77
N LYS A 119 20.45 -2.70 6.58
CA LYS A 119 20.73 -2.80 8.02
C LYS A 119 19.46 -3.07 8.85
N TYR A 120 18.32 -2.46 8.49
CA TYR A 120 17.14 -2.42 9.35
C TYR A 120 15.88 -3.10 8.75
N GLY A 121 15.94 -3.53 7.47
CA GLY A 121 14.86 -4.30 6.82
C GLY A 121 13.50 -3.60 6.88
N GLU A 122 12.51 -4.32 7.39
CA GLU A 122 11.10 -3.87 7.47
C GLU A 122 10.87 -2.65 8.38
N ARG A 123 11.88 -2.28 9.17
CA ARG A 123 11.82 -1.06 9.99
C ARG A 123 12.11 0.21 9.19
N ILE A 124 12.35 0.09 7.88
CA ILE A 124 12.46 1.22 6.94
C ILE A 124 11.29 1.18 5.98
N ALA A 125 10.53 2.27 5.91
CA ALA A 125 9.54 2.51 4.87
C ALA A 125 10.02 3.64 3.95
N ILE A 126 9.53 3.66 2.72
CA ILE A 126 9.78 4.76 1.78
C ILE A 126 8.51 5.59 1.63
N GLY A 127 8.62 6.89 1.85
CA GLY A 127 7.59 7.87 1.54
C GLY A 127 7.75 8.32 0.08
N ILE A 128 6.72 8.09 -0.72
CA ILE A 128 6.61 8.59 -2.09
C ILE A 128 5.49 9.61 -2.14
N ASP A 129 5.87 10.87 -2.18
CA ASP A 129 4.94 11.97 -2.29
C ASP A 129 4.91 12.41 -3.75
N ALA A 130 3.73 12.38 -4.38
CA ALA A 130 3.60 12.67 -5.80
C ALA A 130 2.63 13.83 -6.09
N ARG A 131 2.95 14.59 -7.13
CA ARG A 131 2.06 15.59 -7.71
C ARG A 131 1.90 15.30 -9.20
N ASN A 132 0.68 15.02 -9.64
CA ASN A 132 0.39 14.62 -11.02
C ASN A 132 1.23 13.41 -11.49
N GLY A 133 1.48 12.45 -10.61
CA GLY A 133 2.29 11.26 -10.87
C GLY A 133 3.81 11.45 -10.75
N MET A 134 4.31 12.68 -10.69
CA MET A 134 5.74 12.95 -10.54
C MET A 134 6.12 13.07 -9.08
N VAL A 135 7.23 12.43 -8.69
CA VAL A 135 7.71 12.40 -7.30
C VAL A 135 8.18 13.80 -6.88
N ALA A 136 7.69 14.26 -5.75
CA ALA A 136 8.12 15.51 -5.13
C ALA A 136 9.30 15.27 -4.15
N ALA A 137 10.14 16.27 -4.01
CA ALA A 137 11.28 16.31 -3.11
C ALA A 137 11.28 17.59 -2.26
N GLU A 138 12.20 17.68 -1.30
CA GLU A 138 12.42 18.87 -0.45
C GLU A 138 11.16 19.38 0.27
N GLY A 139 10.44 18.48 0.93
CA GLY A 139 9.20 18.88 1.63
C GLY A 139 8.14 19.42 0.65
N TRP A 140 8.07 18.82 -0.56
CA TRP A 140 7.12 19.13 -1.63
C TRP A 140 7.37 20.47 -2.38
N LEU A 141 8.54 21.07 -2.17
CA LEU A 141 8.91 22.35 -2.81
C LEU A 141 9.45 22.15 -4.23
N ASP A 142 9.99 20.96 -4.52
CA ASP A 142 10.54 20.60 -5.81
C ASP A 142 9.85 19.35 -6.37
N THR A 143 9.79 19.24 -7.70
CA THR A 143 9.22 18.07 -8.40
C THR A 143 10.30 17.45 -9.27
N SER A 144 10.56 16.17 -9.12
CA SER A 144 11.50 15.42 -9.95
C SER A 144 10.87 14.99 -11.28
N ASP A 145 11.69 14.54 -12.23
CA ASP A 145 11.23 13.91 -13.47
C ASP A 145 10.99 12.41 -13.32
N VAL A 146 10.97 11.90 -12.08
CA VAL A 146 10.77 10.48 -11.77
C VAL A 146 9.29 10.21 -11.53
N TYR A 147 8.74 9.23 -12.24
CA TYR A 147 7.36 8.80 -12.02
C TYR A 147 7.27 7.91 -10.77
N PHE A 148 6.18 8.00 -10.02
CA PHE A 148 6.08 7.34 -8.70
C PHE A 148 6.23 5.83 -8.75
N THR A 149 5.74 5.14 -9.80
CA THR A 149 5.90 3.69 -9.94
C THR A 149 7.32 3.28 -10.28
N GLU A 150 8.08 4.12 -10.98
CA GLU A 150 9.49 3.86 -11.29
C GLU A 150 10.33 3.89 -10.00
N LEU A 151 10.14 4.92 -9.17
CA LEU A 151 10.79 4.99 -7.87
C LEU A 151 10.40 3.80 -6.98
N ALA A 152 9.12 3.46 -6.93
CA ALA A 152 8.62 2.34 -6.14
C ALA A 152 9.30 1.01 -6.55
N ALA A 153 9.39 0.74 -7.86
CA ALA A 153 10.06 -0.46 -8.38
C ALA A 153 11.57 -0.47 -8.07
N GLU A 154 12.24 0.68 -8.06
CA GLU A 154 13.64 0.78 -7.64
C GLU A 154 13.81 0.49 -6.14
N MET A 155 12.90 1.01 -5.32
CA MET A 155 12.92 0.77 -3.87
C MET A 155 12.62 -0.69 -3.54
N GLU A 156 11.68 -1.32 -4.25
CA GLU A 156 11.43 -2.76 -4.10
C GLU A 156 12.67 -3.60 -4.40
N LYS A 157 13.43 -3.29 -5.46
CA LYS A 157 14.67 -4.00 -5.83
C LYS A 157 15.74 -3.96 -4.74
N ILE A 158 15.80 -2.92 -3.93
CA ILE A 158 16.72 -2.82 -2.80
C ILE A 158 16.17 -3.47 -1.52
N GLY A 159 14.96 -4.05 -1.55
CA GLY A 159 14.39 -4.83 -0.46
C GLY A 159 13.38 -4.10 0.42
N VAL A 160 12.91 -2.92 0.01
CA VAL A 160 11.83 -2.19 0.70
C VAL A 160 10.58 -3.06 0.75
N LYS A 161 9.91 -3.09 1.92
CA LYS A 161 8.67 -3.84 2.14
C LYS A 161 7.45 -2.95 2.26
N THR A 162 7.60 -1.70 2.69
CA THR A 162 6.48 -0.79 2.90
C THR A 162 6.72 0.53 2.17
N ILE A 163 5.73 0.94 1.39
CA ILE A 163 5.69 2.23 0.70
C ILE A 163 4.50 3.02 1.22
N ILE A 164 4.74 4.25 1.67
CA ILE A 164 3.69 5.21 2.01
C ILE A 164 3.55 6.14 0.80
N PHE A 165 2.39 6.09 0.15
CA PHE A 165 2.12 6.89 -1.03
C PHE A 165 1.18 8.04 -0.72
N THR A 166 1.63 9.29 -0.97
CA THR A 166 0.85 10.51 -0.76
C THR A 166 0.56 11.20 -2.10
N ASP A 167 -0.72 11.35 -2.45
CA ASP A 167 -1.10 12.34 -3.47
C ASP A 167 -1.19 13.73 -2.83
N ILE A 168 -0.17 14.57 -3.08
CA ILE A 168 -0.05 15.91 -2.53
C ILE A 168 -1.27 16.78 -2.88
N SER A 169 -1.84 16.59 -4.08
CA SER A 169 -2.98 17.39 -4.53
C SER A 169 -4.24 17.17 -3.68
N ARG A 170 -4.31 16.03 -2.99
CA ARG A 170 -5.43 15.62 -2.13
C ARG A 170 -5.15 15.77 -0.65
N ASP A 171 -3.87 15.90 -0.26
CA ASP A 171 -3.52 15.98 1.16
C ASP A 171 -4.14 17.17 1.87
N GLY A 172 -4.79 16.91 3.01
CA GLY A 172 -5.51 17.88 3.81
C GLY A 172 -6.80 18.45 3.17
N THR A 173 -7.27 17.92 2.02
CA THR A 173 -8.44 18.47 1.29
C THR A 173 -9.77 17.80 1.61
N LEU A 174 -9.79 16.58 2.19
CA LEU A 174 -11.00 15.78 2.42
C LEU A 174 -11.77 15.48 1.12
N THR A 175 -11.07 15.22 0.01
CA THR A 175 -11.70 14.94 -1.30
C THR A 175 -11.63 13.49 -1.73
N GLY A 176 -11.27 12.61 -0.80
CA GLY A 176 -11.04 11.18 -1.03
C GLY A 176 -9.63 10.86 -1.53
N PRO A 177 -9.13 9.65 -1.29
CA PRO A 177 -7.82 9.18 -1.76
C PRO A 177 -7.78 9.01 -3.28
N ASN A 178 -6.59 9.00 -3.87
CA ASN A 178 -6.41 8.75 -5.31
C ASN A 178 -6.36 7.25 -5.61
N LEU A 179 -7.53 6.60 -5.65
CA LEU A 179 -7.63 5.16 -5.90
C LEU A 179 -6.99 4.73 -7.23
N ALA A 180 -7.02 5.59 -8.27
CA ALA A 180 -6.42 5.27 -9.56
C ALA A 180 -4.89 5.10 -9.45
N GLN A 181 -4.19 6.07 -8.83
CA GLN A 181 -2.74 5.97 -8.61
C GLN A 181 -2.37 4.87 -7.61
N LEU A 182 -3.17 4.66 -6.56
CA LEU A 182 -2.95 3.56 -5.61
C LEU A 182 -3.09 2.19 -6.27
N THR A 183 -4.06 2.03 -7.17
CA THR A 183 -4.23 0.79 -7.96
C THR A 183 -3.07 0.60 -8.93
N GLU A 184 -2.63 1.66 -9.63
CA GLU A 184 -1.47 1.63 -10.50
C GLU A 184 -0.21 1.23 -9.75
N LEU A 185 0.02 1.81 -8.56
CA LEU A 185 1.15 1.47 -7.69
C LEU A 185 1.10 0.01 -7.23
N SER A 186 -0.07 -0.47 -6.79
CA SER A 186 -0.26 -1.87 -6.38
C SER A 186 -0.04 -2.86 -7.52
N GLY A 187 -0.26 -2.45 -8.78
CA GLY A 187 0.05 -3.26 -9.95
C GLY A 187 1.53 -3.23 -10.35
N ALA A 188 2.30 -2.25 -9.89
CA ALA A 188 3.70 -2.07 -10.25
C ALA A 188 4.67 -2.76 -9.27
N VAL A 189 4.31 -2.91 -8.00
CA VAL A 189 5.15 -3.49 -6.94
C VAL A 189 4.38 -4.47 -6.06
N SER A 190 5.11 -5.32 -5.35
CA SER A 190 4.57 -6.27 -4.35
C SER A 190 4.71 -5.77 -2.90
N CYS A 191 5.17 -4.54 -2.71
CA CYS A 191 5.30 -3.92 -1.40
C CYS A 191 3.95 -3.68 -0.73
N ASP A 192 3.94 -3.66 0.59
CA ASP A 192 2.82 -3.17 1.38
C ASP A 192 2.61 -1.67 1.13
N ILE A 193 1.43 -1.29 0.62
CA ILE A 193 1.12 0.10 0.30
C ILE A 193 0.23 0.71 1.37
N VAL A 194 0.69 1.80 1.95
CA VAL A 194 -0.07 2.65 2.88
C VAL A 194 -0.52 3.89 2.11
N ALA A 195 -1.84 4.06 1.96
CA ALA A 195 -2.42 5.21 1.30
C ALA A 195 -2.38 6.45 2.21
N SER A 196 -1.96 7.58 1.65
CA SER A 196 -1.91 8.88 2.33
C SER A 196 -2.48 9.99 1.46
N GLY A 197 -3.13 10.95 2.10
CA GLY A 197 -3.73 12.12 1.46
C GLY A 197 -5.19 11.90 1.03
N GLY A 198 -6.04 12.83 1.44
CA GLY A 198 -7.42 12.94 0.97
C GLY A 198 -8.48 12.19 1.77
N VAL A 199 -8.16 11.21 2.60
CA VAL A 199 -9.16 10.45 3.38
C VAL A 199 -10.14 11.42 4.07
N SER A 200 -11.43 11.25 3.76
CA SER A 200 -12.49 12.17 4.16
C SER A 200 -13.55 11.55 5.07
N GLY A 201 -13.68 10.22 5.07
CA GLY A 201 -14.70 9.54 5.87
C GLY A 201 -14.66 8.03 5.71
N ILE A 202 -15.63 7.34 6.32
CA ILE A 202 -15.67 5.89 6.38
C ILE A 202 -15.76 5.22 5.00
N GLY A 203 -16.42 5.85 4.03
CA GLY A 203 -16.51 5.36 2.66
C GLY A 203 -15.16 5.19 1.98
N ASP A 204 -14.20 6.08 2.28
CA ASP A 204 -12.84 5.98 1.76
C ASP A 204 -12.08 4.81 2.39
N ILE A 205 -12.27 4.57 3.69
CA ILE A 205 -11.68 3.42 4.40
C ILE A 205 -12.16 2.11 3.78
N ILE A 206 -13.47 2.01 3.51
CA ILE A 206 -14.06 0.85 2.83
C ILE A 206 -13.45 0.68 1.43
N ALA A 207 -13.38 1.75 0.63
CA ALA A 207 -12.83 1.70 -0.72
C ALA A 207 -11.35 1.28 -0.74
N LEU A 208 -10.52 1.79 0.17
CA LEU A 208 -9.10 1.43 0.29
C LEU A 208 -8.92 -0.03 0.74
N ARG A 209 -9.74 -0.50 1.70
CA ARG A 209 -9.76 -1.90 2.13
C ARG A 209 -10.09 -2.83 0.95
N ASP A 210 -11.14 -2.51 0.20
CA ASP A 210 -11.62 -3.33 -0.90
C ASP A 210 -10.66 -3.30 -2.10
N ALA A 211 -9.93 -2.19 -2.29
CA ALA A 211 -8.79 -2.13 -3.20
C ALA A 211 -7.58 -2.97 -2.74
N GLY A 212 -7.58 -3.40 -1.47
CA GLY A 212 -6.56 -4.31 -0.93
C GLY A 212 -5.30 -3.63 -0.43
N LEU A 213 -5.39 -2.39 -0.06
CA LEU A 213 -4.27 -1.67 0.52
C LEU A 213 -3.89 -2.25 1.89
N TYR A 214 -2.60 -2.22 2.19
CA TYR A 214 -2.08 -2.65 3.50
C TYR A 214 -2.53 -1.71 4.61
N GLY A 215 -2.52 -0.40 4.37
CA GLY A 215 -2.91 0.58 5.34
C GLY A 215 -3.42 1.89 4.75
N ALA A 216 -4.00 2.71 5.64
CA ALA A 216 -4.45 4.06 5.32
C ALA A 216 -4.08 5.03 6.44
N ILE A 217 -3.49 6.17 6.07
CA ILE A 217 -3.22 7.27 6.99
C ILE A 217 -4.46 8.16 7.05
N ALA A 218 -4.99 8.32 8.26
CA ALA A 218 -6.09 9.21 8.56
C ALA A 218 -5.56 10.42 9.35
N GLY A 219 -5.66 11.59 8.76
CA GLY A 219 -5.21 12.84 9.36
C GLY A 219 -6.36 13.79 9.66
N LYS A 220 -6.58 14.78 8.79
CA LYS A 220 -7.53 15.88 8.99
C LYS A 220 -8.93 15.40 9.38
N ALA A 221 -9.46 14.35 8.76
CA ALA A 221 -10.78 13.83 9.03
C ALA A 221 -11.02 13.40 10.49
N LEU A 222 -9.96 12.95 11.20
CA LEU A 222 -10.04 12.63 12.64
C LEU A 222 -10.19 13.88 13.50
N TYR A 223 -9.52 14.98 13.14
CA TYR A 223 -9.56 16.22 13.91
C TYR A 223 -10.81 17.06 13.63
N THR A 224 -11.40 16.92 12.44
CA THR A 224 -12.67 17.60 12.09
C THR A 224 -13.90 16.81 12.52
N GLY A 225 -13.73 15.54 12.93
CA GLY A 225 -14.84 14.66 13.31
C GLY A 225 -15.59 14.04 12.12
N ASP A 226 -15.06 14.18 10.90
CA ASP A 226 -15.64 13.56 9.70
C ASP A 226 -15.40 12.03 9.65
N LEU A 227 -14.42 11.54 10.42
CA LEU A 227 -14.09 10.13 10.57
C LEU A 227 -13.91 9.78 12.05
N ASP A 228 -14.67 8.81 12.54
CA ASP A 228 -14.43 8.20 13.85
C ASP A 228 -13.32 7.14 13.73
N LEU A 229 -12.29 7.22 14.60
CA LEU A 229 -11.13 6.33 14.52
C LEU A 229 -11.48 4.89 14.87
N ALA A 230 -12.32 4.65 15.87
CA ALA A 230 -12.71 3.29 16.27
C ALA A 230 -13.54 2.63 15.17
N GLU A 231 -14.45 3.36 14.53
CA GLU A 231 -15.20 2.90 13.37
C GLU A 231 -14.27 2.60 12.19
N ALA A 232 -13.31 3.47 11.90
CA ALA A 232 -12.33 3.27 10.82
C ALA A 232 -11.50 2.00 11.04
N ILE A 233 -11.04 1.74 12.27
CA ILE A 233 -10.29 0.55 12.64
C ILE A 233 -11.17 -0.71 12.46
N ALA A 234 -12.41 -0.67 12.93
CA ALA A 234 -13.34 -1.78 12.79
C ALA A 234 -13.63 -2.11 11.32
N GLU A 235 -13.86 -1.08 10.47
CA GLU A 235 -14.06 -1.27 9.03
C GLU A 235 -12.79 -1.74 8.32
N GLY A 236 -11.64 -1.18 8.66
CA GLY A 236 -10.34 -1.61 8.11
C GLY A 236 -10.01 -3.06 8.41
N GLY A 237 -10.44 -3.57 9.58
CA GLY A 237 -10.25 -4.97 10.00
C GLY A 237 -11.17 -5.98 9.31
N LYS A 238 -12.22 -5.56 8.64
CA LYS A 238 -13.12 -6.47 7.91
C LYS A 238 -12.44 -7.08 6.69
N SER A 239 -12.87 -8.29 6.32
CA SER A 239 -12.48 -8.90 5.04
C SER A 239 -12.97 -8.05 3.87
N ARG A 240 -12.23 -8.11 2.75
CA ARG A 240 -12.68 -7.48 1.50
C ARG A 240 -14.04 -8.01 1.10
N ASP A 241 -14.91 -7.13 0.65
CA ASP A 241 -16.15 -7.54 0.00
C ASP A 241 -15.86 -7.97 -1.44
N LEU A 242 -15.94 -9.28 -1.68
CA LEU A 242 -15.77 -9.88 -3.00
C LEU A 242 -17.10 -10.22 -3.66
N SER A 243 -18.23 -10.01 -2.97
CA SER A 243 -19.56 -10.43 -3.41
C SER A 243 -19.95 -9.82 -4.75
N ARG A 244 -19.46 -8.62 -5.08
CA ARG A 244 -19.74 -7.94 -6.35
C ARG A 244 -19.37 -8.77 -7.58
N TYR A 245 -18.31 -9.57 -7.52
CA TYR A 245 -17.88 -10.44 -8.62
C TYR A 245 -18.77 -11.67 -8.80
N PHE A 246 -19.60 -11.99 -7.80
CA PHE A 246 -20.44 -13.19 -7.78
C PHE A 246 -21.94 -12.89 -7.84
N VAL A 247 -22.33 -11.63 -8.10
CA VAL A 247 -23.74 -11.21 -8.23
C VAL A 247 -24.44 -11.89 -9.42
N LYS A 248 -23.74 -12.01 -10.56
CA LYS A 248 -24.29 -12.60 -11.78
C LYS A 248 -24.23 -14.12 -11.81
N SER A 249 -23.25 -14.70 -11.12
CA SER A 249 -23.01 -16.16 -11.10
C SER A 249 -22.19 -16.55 -9.88
N GLU A 250 -22.52 -17.69 -9.26
CA GLU A 250 -21.72 -18.26 -8.17
C GLU A 250 -20.31 -18.71 -8.62
N LEU A 251 -20.13 -18.94 -9.91
CA LEU A 251 -18.86 -19.31 -10.53
C LEU A 251 -18.54 -18.36 -11.67
N ILE A 252 -17.40 -17.71 -11.60
CA ILE A 252 -16.90 -16.80 -12.64
C ILE A 252 -15.65 -17.38 -13.31
N PRO A 253 -15.43 -17.11 -14.60
CA PRO A 253 -14.21 -17.49 -15.29
C PRO A 253 -13.02 -16.69 -14.78
N ALA A 254 -11.87 -17.36 -14.66
CA ALA A 254 -10.58 -16.76 -14.37
C ALA A 254 -9.61 -17.10 -15.50
N ILE A 255 -9.19 -16.08 -16.23
CA ILE A 255 -8.19 -16.17 -17.29
C ILE A 255 -6.81 -16.02 -16.64
N ILE A 256 -5.96 -17.03 -16.81
CA ILE A 256 -4.61 -17.02 -16.24
C ILE A 256 -3.62 -16.67 -17.34
N GLN A 257 -2.82 -15.63 -17.10
CA GLN A 257 -1.86 -15.08 -18.04
C GLN A 257 -0.45 -15.07 -17.43
N GLU A 258 0.55 -15.49 -18.19
CA GLU A 258 1.95 -15.34 -17.81
C GLU A 258 2.32 -13.84 -17.72
N ALA A 259 2.82 -13.40 -16.57
CA ALA A 259 3.10 -11.98 -16.33
C ALA A 259 4.25 -11.43 -17.19
N SER A 260 5.24 -12.28 -17.49
CA SER A 260 6.44 -11.90 -18.24
C SER A 260 6.23 -11.83 -19.76
N THR A 261 5.35 -12.68 -20.31
CA THR A 261 5.15 -12.82 -21.77
C THR A 261 3.81 -12.31 -22.26
N GLY A 262 2.81 -12.23 -21.38
CA GLY A 262 1.43 -11.97 -21.74
C GLY A 262 0.70 -13.18 -22.37
N GLU A 263 1.33 -14.37 -22.41
CA GLU A 263 0.69 -15.57 -22.93
C GLU A 263 -0.45 -16.02 -22.02
N VAL A 264 -1.61 -16.37 -22.60
CA VAL A 264 -2.72 -16.96 -21.86
C VAL A 264 -2.40 -18.43 -21.59
N LEU A 265 -2.29 -18.79 -20.32
CA LEU A 265 -1.89 -20.13 -19.88
C LEU A 265 -3.05 -21.11 -19.80
N MET A 266 -4.13 -20.68 -19.18
CA MET A 266 -5.33 -21.50 -18.95
C MET A 266 -6.53 -20.64 -18.59
N LEU A 267 -7.73 -21.27 -18.62
CA LEU A 267 -8.95 -20.75 -18.02
C LEU A 267 -9.44 -21.77 -16.98
N ALA A 268 -9.84 -21.28 -15.83
CA ALA A 268 -10.49 -22.05 -14.79
C ALA A 268 -11.68 -21.26 -14.22
N TYR A 269 -12.35 -21.82 -13.22
CA TYR A 269 -13.48 -21.16 -12.56
C TYR A 269 -13.19 -20.92 -11.09
N MET A 270 -13.68 -19.80 -10.59
CA MET A 270 -13.59 -19.43 -9.18
C MET A 270 -14.97 -19.18 -8.61
N ASN A 271 -15.18 -19.60 -7.36
CA ASN A 271 -16.20 -19.08 -6.47
C ASN A 271 -15.56 -18.08 -5.50
N GLU A 272 -16.36 -17.40 -4.68
CA GLU A 272 -15.85 -16.42 -3.71
C GLU A 272 -14.78 -17.00 -2.78
N GLN A 273 -14.97 -18.23 -2.32
CA GLN A 273 -14.01 -18.90 -1.43
C GLN A 273 -12.66 -19.14 -2.10
N SER A 274 -12.64 -19.59 -3.36
CA SER A 274 -11.39 -19.80 -4.09
C SER A 274 -10.68 -18.49 -4.40
N LEU A 275 -11.42 -17.41 -4.72
CA LEU A 275 -10.84 -16.08 -4.90
C LEU A 275 -10.24 -15.56 -3.58
N ARG A 276 -10.93 -15.72 -2.46
CA ARG A 276 -10.43 -15.35 -1.13
C ARG A 276 -9.14 -16.08 -0.80
N LEU A 277 -9.10 -17.40 -0.96
CA LEU A 277 -7.88 -18.21 -0.75
C LEU A 277 -6.73 -17.78 -1.68
N THR A 278 -7.05 -17.41 -2.92
CA THR A 278 -6.05 -16.90 -3.88
C THR A 278 -5.42 -15.62 -3.37
N LEU A 279 -6.21 -14.67 -2.86
CA LEU A 279 -5.74 -13.42 -2.30
C LEU A 279 -4.92 -13.62 -1.01
N GLU A 280 -5.36 -14.54 -0.14
CA GLU A 280 -4.70 -14.82 1.15
C GLU A 280 -3.36 -15.54 0.98
N THR A 281 -3.29 -16.48 0.01
CA THR A 281 -2.10 -17.34 -0.14
C THR A 281 -1.10 -16.83 -1.19
N GLY A 282 -1.49 -15.86 -2.02
CA GLY A 282 -0.70 -15.40 -3.16
C GLY A 282 -0.51 -16.47 -4.25
N ARG A 283 -1.32 -17.53 -4.24
CA ARG A 283 -1.31 -18.64 -5.20
C ARG A 283 -2.70 -18.90 -5.73
N THR A 284 -2.83 -19.38 -6.99
CA THR A 284 -4.14 -19.61 -7.57
C THR A 284 -4.87 -20.79 -6.93
N TRP A 285 -6.08 -20.51 -6.46
CA TRP A 285 -7.08 -21.47 -6.03
C TRP A 285 -8.29 -21.41 -6.97
N PHE A 286 -8.83 -22.54 -7.34
CA PHE A 286 -9.95 -22.63 -8.26
C PHE A 286 -11.05 -23.51 -7.69
N TRP A 287 -12.24 -23.42 -8.31
CA TRP A 287 -13.32 -24.35 -8.10
C TRP A 287 -13.39 -25.36 -9.24
N SER A 288 -13.27 -26.64 -8.93
CA SER A 288 -13.43 -27.71 -9.89
C SER A 288 -14.92 -27.99 -10.12
N ARG A 289 -15.45 -27.61 -11.28
CA ARG A 289 -16.85 -27.86 -11.65
C ARG A 289 -17.21 -29.35 -11.71
N SER A 290 -16.27 -30.20 -12.08
CA SER A 290 -16.51 -31.64 -12.22
C SER A 290 -16.43 -32.38 -10.89
N ARG A 291 -15.60 -31.92 -9.94
CA ARG A 291 -15.41 -32.56 -8.64
C ARG A 291 -16.23 -31.89 -7.53
N GLY A 292 -16.69 -30.67 -7.74
CA GLY A 292 -17.40 -29.90 -6.71
C GLY A 292 -16.52 -29.51 -5.52
N GLU A 293 -15.23 -29.24 -5.75
CA GLU A 293 -14.28 -28.95 -4.68
C GLU A 293 -13.26 -27.85 -5.06
N LEU A 294 -12.68 -27.25 -4.03
CA LEU A 294 -11.55 -26.33 -4.18
C LEU A 294 -10.28 -27.09 -4.56
N TRP A 295 -9.44 -26.48 -5.39
CA TRP A 295 -8.12 -26.99 -5.68
C TRP A 295 -7.08 -25.89 -5.88
N ASN A 296 -5.90 -26.09 -5.30
CA ASN A 296 -4.74 -25.22 -5.49
C ASN A 296 -3.94 -25.70 -6.67
N LYS A 297 -3.68 -24.80 -7.64
CA LYS A 297 -2.86 -25.15 -8.81
C LYS A 297 -1.44 -25.45 -8.38
N GLY A 298 -0.97 -26.63 -8.73
CA GLY A 298 0.38 -27.07 -8.41
C GLY A 298 0.51 -27.88 -7.11
N ALA A 299 -0.54 -28.01 -6.29
CA ALA A 299 -0.46 -28.74 -5.03
C ALA A 299 0.06 -30.19 -5.18
N THR A 300 -0.29 -30.87 -6.29
CA THR A 300 0.14 -32.24 -6.58
C THR A 300 1.36 -32.28 -7.51
N SER A 301 1.42 -31.39 -8.51
CA SER A 301 2.46 -31.43 -9.56
C SER A 301 3.71 -30.60 -9.25
N GLY A 302 3.67 -29.72 -8.25
CA GLY A 302 4.71 -28.71 -8.02
C GLY A 302 4.67 -27.52 -9.01
N HIS A 303 3.76 -27.54 -9.99
CA HIS A 303 3.63 -26.49 -11.01
C HIS A 303 2.71 -25.37 -10.52
N TYR A 304 3.22 -24.55 -9.62
CA TYR A 304 2.50 -23.46 -8.98
C TYR A 304 2.35 -22.21 -9.86
N GLN A 305 1.37 -21.41 -9.52
CA GLN A 305 1.12 -20.09 -10.08
C GLN A 305 1.18 -19.08 -8.94
N LYS A 306 2.24 -18.27 -8.91
CA LYS A 306 2.37 -17.16 -7.97
C LYS A 306 1.68 -15.93 -8.55
N ILE A 307 0.82 -15.29 -7.77
CA ILE A 307 0.06 -14.11 -8.21
C ILE A 307 0.98 -12.91 -8.36
N VAL A 308 0.85 -12.21 -9.49
CA VAL A 308 1.44 -10.89 -9.74
C VAL A 308 0.35 -9.82 -9.63
N SER A 309 -0.81 -10.04 -10.28
CA SER A 309 -1.97 -9.15 -10.18
C SER A 309 -3.28 -9.88 -10.48
N ILE A 310 -4.38 -9.35 -9.97
CA ILE A 310 -5.75 -9.80 -10.25
C ILE A 310 -6.56 -8.57 -10.63
N SER A 311 -7.28 -8.64 -11.74
CA SER A 311 -8.20 -7.59 -12.21
C SER A 311 -9.55 -8.22 -12.54
N GLY A 312 -10.64 -7.55 -12.18
CA GLY A 312 -11.96 -7.81 -12.72
C GLY A 312 -12.12 -7.13 -14.07
N ASP A 313 -13.03 -7.62 -14.89
CA ASP A 313 -13.42 -6.94 -16.13
C ASP A 313 -14.41 -5.78 -15.85
N CYS A 314 -14.92 -5.15 -16.92
CA CYS A 314 -15.71 -3.92 -16.80
C CYS A 314 -17.09 -4.10 -16.15
N ASP A 315 -17.60 -5.31 -16.05
CA ASP A 315 -18.92 -5.62 -15.49
C ASP A 315 -18.86 -6.71 -14.40
N ASP A 316 -17.67 -6.91 -13.82
CA ASP A 316 -17.37 -7.69 -12.63
C ASP A 316 -17.78 -9.18 -12.72
N ASP A 317 -17.69 -9.82 -13.89
CA ASP A 317 -18.06 -11.24 -14.04
C ASP A 317 -16.94 -12.14 -14.58
N THR A 318 -15.75 -11.59 -14.84
CA THR A 318 -14.56 -12.32 -15.30
C THR A 318 -13.31 -11.79 -14.62
N LEU A 319 -12.39 -12.66 -14.26
CA LEU A 319 -11.10 -12.29 -13.68
C LEU A 319 -9.96 -12.52 -14.66
N LEU A 320 -9.05 -11.54 -14.77
CA LEU A 320 -7.72 -11.71 -15.35
C LEU A 320 -6.70 -11.80 -14.22
N ILE A 321 -6.01 -12.95 -14.13
CA ILE A 321 -5.00 -13.22 -13.12
C ILE A 321 -3.64 -13.36 -13.80
N ARG A 322 -2.75 -12.40 -13.57
CA ARG A 322 -1.37 -12.49 -14.06
C ARG A 322 -0.52 -13.20 -13.03
N VAL A 323 0.28 -14.15 -13.48
CA VAL A 323 1.04 -15.06 -12.62
C VAL A 323 2.48 -15.21 -13.09
N GLU A 324 3.36 -15.59 -12.16
CA GLU A 324 4.64 -16.25 -12.44
C GLU A 324 4.37 -17.76 -12.41
N GLN A 325 4.44 -18.41 -13.58
CA GLN A 325 4.20 -19.84 -13.72
C GLN A 325 5.46 -20.65 -13.45
N THR A 326 5.39 -21.63 -12.56
CA THR A 326 6.44 -22.64 -12.38
C THR A 326 6.07 -23.91 -13.16
N GLY A 327 6.91 -24.33 -14.10
CA GLY A 327 6.68 -25.50 -14.92
C GLY A 327 5.48 -25.36 -15.88
N ALA A 328 4.84 -26.47 -16.24
CA ALA A 328 3.73 -26.50 -17.19
C ALA A 328 2.39 -26.10 -16.52
N ALA A 329 1.63 -25.19 -17.16
CA ALA A 329 0.27 -24.91 -16.71
C ALA A 329 -0.70 -26.04 -17.06
N CYS A 330 -0.53 -26.67 -18.22
CA CYS A 330 -1.36 -27.75 -18.69
C CYS A 330 -1.00 -29.11 -18.04
N HIS A 331 -2.02 -29.92 -17.74
CA HIS A 331 -1.84 -31.28 -17.21
C HIS A 331 -1.17 -32.25 -18.20
N THR A 332 -1.17 -31.90 -19.49
CA THR A 332 -0.48 -32.66 -20.55
C THR A 332 1.01 -32.36 -20.65
N GLY A 333 1.54 -31.43 -19.80
CA GLY A 333 2.93 -31.01 -19.83
C GLY A 333 3.24 -29.82 -20.75
N ASN A 334 2.25 -29.30 -21.47
CA ASN A 334 2.42 -28.07 -22.26
C ASN A 334 2.43 -26.83 -21.37
N HIS A 335 3.19 -25.80 -21.77
CA HIS A 335 3.26 -24.52 -21.04
C HIS A 335 1.87 -23.88 -20.93
N SER A 336 1.13 -23.82 -22.01
CA SER A 336 -0.25 -23.31 -22.09
C SER A 336 -1.24 -24.42 -22.41
N CYS A 337 -2.50 -24.27 -21.97
CA CYS A 337 -3.61 -25.14 -22.38
C CYS A 337 -4.10 -24.83 -23.81
N PHE A 338 -3.73 -23.68 -24.38
CA PHE A 338 -4.21 -23.21 -25.68
C PHE A 338 -3.23 -23.55 -26.83
N PHE A 339 -2.78 -24.81 -26.91
CA PHE A 339 -1.82 -25.28 -27.90
C PHE A 339 -2.44 -25.95 -29.12
N GLN A 340 -3.77 -26.15 -29.16
CA GLN A 340 -4.47 -26.80 -30.28
C GLN A 340 -5.16 -25.76 -31.17
N PRO A 341 -4.65 -25.44 -32.37
CA PRO A 341 -5.29 -24.49 -33.25
C PRO A 341 -6.58 -25.12 -33.86
N ILE A 342 -7.66 -24.33 -33.85
CA ILE A 342 -8.93 -24.71 -34.47
C ILE A 342 -9.02 -24.17 -35.89
N ALA A 343 -8.50 -22.98 -36.16
CA ALA A 343 -8.51 -22.34 -37.47
C ALA A 343 -7.31 -21.39 -37.65
N PHE A 344 -6.82 -21.32 -38.89
CA PHE A 344 -5.86 -20.29 -39.29
C PHE A 344 -6.49 -19.42 -40.39
N ARG A 345 -6.56 -18.13 -40.18
CA ARG A 345 -6.92 -17.17 -41.21
C ARG A 345 -5.68 -16.41 -41.65
N LYS A 346 -5.25 -16.56 -42.90
CA LYS A 346 -4.34 -15.62 -43.54
C LYS A 346 -5.17 -14.36 -43.84
N PHE A 347 -4.92 -13.28 -43.12
CA PHE A 347 -5.44 -11.99 -43.54
C PHE A 347 -4.68 -11.59 -44.80
N GLY A 348 -5.37 -11.56 -45.94
CA GLY A 348 -4.80 -11.03 -47.19
C GLY A 348 -4.35 -9.57 -46.95
N ARG A 349 -3.26 -9.23 -47.61
CA ARG A 349 -2.73 -7.86 -47.67
C ARG A 349 -3.73 -6.92 -48.35
#